data_92ac48e951dc0a13ef396f71ecebf7c7
#
_entry.id   92ac48e951dc0a13ef396f71ecebf7c7
#
_cell.length_a   1.000
_cell.length_b   1.000
_cell.length_c   1.000
_cell.angle_alpha   90.00
_cell.angle_beta   90.00
_cell.angle_gamma   90.00
#
_symmetry.space_group_name_H-M   'P 1'
#
loop_
_entity.id
_entity.type
_entity.pdbx_description
1 polymer ?
#
loop_
_entity_poly.entity_id
_entity_poly.type
_entity_poly.pdbx_seq_one_letter_code
_entity_poly.pdbx_strand_id
1 'polypeptide(L)'
;MESAAIRLAQSGENGALWNAIAVVAGTLSARRREDYVRAIEAVLLTLLLNTVVKQTVRRARPVLEEELPALTPVLSGRSYPSAHASTSFAGARALAAAGFPGPPLRAVAFAMALSRPYLGVHYPSDIVAGALLGDSVARLMSR
;
A
#
# COMPACT_ATOMS: atom_id res chain seq x y z
N MET A 1 0.36 3.57 21.51
CA MET A 1 0.06 3.99 20.13
C MET A 1 1.13 3.51 19.14
N GLU A 2 2.42 3.58 19.47
CA GLU A 2 3.51 3.08 18.62
C GLU A 2 3.37 1.62 18.19
N SER A 3 3.09 0.70 19.12
CA SER A 3 2.94 -0.73 18.80
C SER A 3 1.82 -1.01 17.78
N ALA A 4 0.73 -0.23 17.81
CA ALA A 4 -0.35 -0.37 16.84
C ALA A 4 0.07 0.15 15.45
N ALA A 5 0.78 1.28 15.38
CA ALA A 5 1.31 1.82 14.14
C ALA A 5 2.33 0.88 13.49
N ILE A 6 3.19 0.25 14.30
CA ILE A 6 4.18 -0.74 13.83
C ILE A 6 3.48 -1.97 13.26
N ARG A 7 2.51 -2.55 13.96
CA ARG A 7 1.76 -3.72 13.47
C ARG A 7 1.01 -3.42 12.18
N LEU A 8 0.38 -2.23 12.12
CA LEU A 8 -0.30 -1.78 10.91
C LEU A 8 0.68 -1.62 9.75
N ALA A 9 1.86 -1.05 10.00
CA ALA A 9 2.91 -0.92 9.02
C ALA A 9 3.41 -2.30 8.53
N GLN A 10 3.65 -3.25 9.43
CA GLN A 10 4.08 -4.61 9.07
C GLN A 10 3.04 -5.36 8.25
N SER A 11 1.75 -5.24 8.59
CA SER A 11 0.67 -5.89 7.84
C SER A 11 0.50 -5.36 6.41
N GLY A 12 0.89 -4.11 6.16
CA GLY A 12 0.86 -3.48 4.84
C GLY A 12 2.08 -3.72 3.96
N GLU A 13 3.09 -4.44 4.48
CA GLU A 13 4.33 -4.66 3.75
C GLU A 13 4.07 -5.42 2.44
N ASN A 14 4.59 -4.85 1.33
CA ASN A 14 4.40 -5.39 -0.02
C ASN A 14 2.93 -5.66 -0.43
N GLY A 15 1.97 -5.02 0.22
CA GLY A 15 0.55 -5.23 -0.04
C GLY A 15 -0.02 -6.53 0.55
N ALA A 16 0.68 -7.15 1.51
CA ALA A 16 0.35 -8.48 2.04
C ALA A 16 -1.09 -8.56 2.57
N LEU A 17 -1.55 -7.58 3.35
CA LEU A 17 -2.92 -7.53 3.86
C LEU A 17 -3.95 -7.59 2.73
N TRP A 18 -3.78 -6.78 1.69
CA TRP A 18 -4.72 -6.65 0.58
C TRP A 18 -4.79 -7.92 -0.25
N ASN A 19 -3.62 -8.53 -0.52
CA ASN A 19 -3.54 -9.81 -1.22
C ASN A 19 -4.14 -10.94 -0.37
N ALA A 20 -3.91 -10.97 0.94
CA ALA A 20 -4.50 -11.98 1.84
C ALA A 20 -6.03 -11.88 1.83
N ILE A 21 -6.60 -10.67 1.93
CA ILE A 21 -8.06 -10.46 1.84
C ILE A 21 -8.59 -10.97 0.50
N ALA A 22 -7.92 -10.64 -0.61
CA ALA A 22 -8.35 -11.06 -1.94
C ALA A 22 -8.28 -12.59 -2.11
N VAL A 23 -7.22 -13.23 -1.63
CA VAL A 23 -7.07 -14.71 -1.66
C VAL A 23 -8.19 -15.38 -0.87
N VAL A 24 -8.39 -14.98 0.40
CA VAL A 24 -9.44 -15.57 1.26
C VAL A 24 -10.82 -15.36 0.63
N ALA A 25 -11.13 -14.16 0.16
CA ALA A 25 -12.42 -13.90 -0.48
C ALA A 25 -12.61 -14.69 -1.78
N GLY A 26 -11.56 -14.85 -2.58
CA GLY A 26 -11.58 -15.64 -3.82
C GLY A 26 -11.75 -17.14 -3.60
N THR A 27 -11.26 -17.67 -2.47
CA THR A 27 -11.51 -19.09 -2.10
C THR A 27 -12.94 -19.31 -1.62
N LEU A 28 -13.53 -18.31 -0.95
CA LEU A 28 -14.89 -18.40 -0.40
C LEU A 28 -15.99 -18.10 -1.44
N SER A 29 -15.65 -17.40 -2.54
CA SER A 29 -16.62 -17.00 -3.56
C SER A 29 -16.17 -17.33 -4.97
N ALA A 30 -16.56 -18.50 -5.45
CA ALA A 30 -16.26 -18.93 -6.84
C ALA A 30 -16.82 -17.94 -7.88
N ARG A 31 -17.99 -17.33 -7.61
CA ARG A 31 -18.65 -16.39 -8.53
C ARG A 31 -17.84 -15.12 -8.77
N ARG A 32 -17.07 -14.66 -7.79
CA ARG A 32 -16.27 -13.42 -7.87
C ARG A 32 -14.76 -13.68 -7.91
N ARG A 33 -14.35 -14.91 -8.12
CA ARG A 33 -12.93 -15.29 -8.11
C ARG A 33 -12.09 -14.44 -9.05
N GLU A 34 -12.58 -14.18 -10.25
CA GLU A 34 -11.87 -13.35 -11.24
C GLU A 34 -11.67 -11.91 -10.75
N ASP A 35 -12.65 -11.32 -10.06
CA ASP A 35 -12.53 -9.97 -9.52
C ASP A 35 -11.44 -9.90 -8.43
N TYR A 36 -11.34 -10.94 -7.60
CA TYR A 36 -10.29 -11.03 -6.58
C TYR A 36 -8.90 -11.31 -7.18
N VAL A 37 -8.81 -12.10 -8.24
CA VAL A 37 -7.56 -12.26 -8.99
C VAL A 37 -7.10 -10.92 -9.56
N ARG A 38 -8.00 -10.16 -10.20
CA ARG A 38 -7.70 -8.80 -10.69
C ARG A 38 -7.26 -7.86 -9.57
N ALA A 39 -7.82 -8.00 -8.37
CA ALA A 39 -7.39 -7.21 -7.22
C ALA A 39 -5.95 -7.53 -6.81
N ILE A 40 -5.56 -8.80 -6.79
CA ILE A 40 -4.17 -9.22 -6.55
C ILE A 40 -3.25 -8.67 -7.63
N GLU A 41 -3.62 -8.82 -8.90
CA GLU A 41 -2.84 -8.32 -10.04
C GLU A 41 -2.64 -6.79 -9.95
N ALA A 42 -3.68 -6.05 -9.56
CA ALA A 42 -3.58 -4.60 -9.38
C ALA A 42 -2.58 -4.21 -8.28
N VAL A 43 -2.57 -4.92 -7.15
CA VAL A 43 -1.60 -4.70 -6.07
C VAL A 43 -0.18 -5.04 -6.52
N LEU A 44 0.01 -6.18 -7.18
CA LEU A 44 1.32 -6.61 -7.66
C LEU A 44 1.88 -5.70 -8.76
N LEU A 45 1.05 -5.31 -9.73
CA LEU A 45 1.44 -4.35 -10.77
C LEU A 45 1.80 -2.99 -10.16
N THR A 46 1.02 -2.54 -9.18
CA THR A 46 1.32 -1.30 -8.44
C THR A 46 2.67 -1.38 -7.74
N LEU A 47 2.98 -2.51 -7.10
CA LEU A 47 4.27 -2.73 -6.42
C LEU A 47 5.43 -2.72 -7.42
N LEU A 48 5.25 -3.36 -8.57
CA LEU A 48 6.23 -3.35 -9.66
C LEU A 48 6.50 -1.93 -10.15
N LEU A 49 5.45 -1.19 -10.52
CA LEU A 49 5.58 0.19 -11.00
C LEU A 49 6.18 1.12 -9.93
N ASN A 50 5.77 0.95 -8.67
CA ASN A 50 6.37 1.67 -7.55
C ASN A 50 7.88 1.42 -7.47
N THR A 51 8.30 0.16 -7.64
CA THR A 51 9.72 -0.23 -7.62
C THR A 51 10.48 0.42 -8.78
N VAL A 52 9.92 0.43 -9.99
CA VAL A 52 10.53 1.09 -11.16
C VAL A 52 10.71 2.59 -10.90
N VAL A 53 9.66 3.29 -10.47
CA VAL A 53 9.73 4.73 -10.16
C VAL A 53 10.75 4.99 -9.05
N LYS A 54 10.79 4.14 -8.02
CA LYS A 54 11.75 4.23 -6.92
C LYS A 54 13.20 4.11 -7.38
N GLN A 55 13.48 3.25 -8.35
CA GLN A 55 14.81 3.09 -8.95
C GLN A 55 15.20 4.27 -9.82
N THR A 56 14.24 4.97 -10.41
CA THR A 56 14.45 6.13 -11.28
C THR A 56 14.67 7.41 -10.46
N VAL A 57 13.75 7.71 -9.55
CA VAL A 57 13.77 8.98 -8.77
C VAL A 57 14.86 8.99 -7.69
N ARG A 58 15.12 7.85 -7.06
CA ARG A 58 16.19 7.62 -6.07
C ARG A 58 16.21 8.61 -4.88
N ARG A 59 15.06 9.14 -4.48
CA ARG A 59 14.97 10.08 -3.37
C ARG A 59 15.40 9.43 -2.06
N ALA A 60 16.28 10.10 -1.30
CA ALA A 60 16.65 9.69 0.05
C ALA A 60 15.47 9.82 1.02
N ARG A 61 15.49 9.03 2.11
CA ARG A 61 14.50 9.13 3.19
C ARG A 61 14.73 10.36 4.05
N PRO A 62 13.72 10.82 4.81
CA PRO A 62 13.93 11.84 5.83
C PRO A 62 15.03 11.41 6.81
N VAL A 63 15.91 12.34 7.16
CA VAL A 63 16.86 12.18 8.25
C VAL A 63 16.17 12.74 9.49
N LEU A 64 15.98 11.91 10.51
CA LEU A 64 15.43 12.35 11.80
C LEU A 64 16.59 12.81 12.67
N GLU A 65 16.43 13.95 13.32
CA GLU A 65 17.45 14.53 14.22
C GLU A 65 17.65 13.70 15.50
N GLU A 66 16.62 12.94 15.91
CA GLU A 66 16.70 11.96 16.97
C GLU A 66 16.76 10.55 16.37
N GLU A 67 17.65 9.71 16.92
CA GLU A 67 17.67 8.28 16.60
C GLU A 67 16.41 7.61 17.17
N LEU A 68 15.29 7.78 16.47
CA LEU A 68 14.12 6.94 16.73
C LEU A 68 14.54 5.49 16.45
N PRO A 69 14.30 4.55 17.36
CA PRO A 69 14.59 3.14 17.11
C PRO A 69 13.97 2.74 15.79
N ALA A 70 14.72 2.03 14.95
CA ALA A 70 14.26 1.55 13.66
C ALA A 70 13.03 0.65 13.86
N LEU A 71 11.85 1.26 13.83
CA LEU A 71 10.58 0.62 14.15
C LEU A 71 10.14 -0.39 13.07
N THR A 72 10.81 -0.36 11.92
CA THR A 72 10.58 -1.32 10.84
C THR A 72 11.87 -1.52 10.03
N PRO A 73 12.19 -2.77 9.61
CA PRO A 73 13.28 -3.01 8.66
C PRO A 73 12.99 -2.22 7.38
N VAL A 74 13.90 -1.36 6.98
CA VAL A 74 13.75 -0.58 5.75
C VAL A 74 14.41 -1.35 4.61
N LEU A 75 13.60 -1.99 3.75
CA LEU A 75 14.08 -2.81 2.63
C LEU A 75 14.86 -2.01 1.56
N SER A 76 14.69 -0.69 1.51
CA SER A 76 15.44 0.17 0.59
C SER A 76 15.69 1.55 1.20
N GLY A 77 16.86 2.14 0.94
CA GLY A 77 17.19 3.52 1.34
C GLY A 77 16.39 4.61 0.60
N ARG A 78 15.46 4.25 -0.30
CA ARG A 78 14.73 5.17 -1.17
C ARG A 78 13.32 5.40 -0.66
N SER A 79 12.88 6.68 -0.67
CA SER A 79 11.59 7.07 -0.10
C SER A 79 10.47 7.16 -1.14
N TYR A 80 10.74 7.68 -2.34
CA TYR A 80 9.70 8.02 -3.31
C TYR A 80 9.49 6.96 -4.39
N PRO A 81 8.24 6.65 -4.72
CA PRO A 81 7.03 6.89 -3.93
C PRO A 81 6.85 5.88 -2.80
N SER A 82 5.92 6.13 -1.86
CA SER A 82 5.65 5.20 -0.76
C SER A 82 4.97 3.93 -1.26
N ALA A 83 5.64 2.77 -1.09
CA ALA A 83 5.06 1.48 -1.48
C ALA A 83 3.82 1.12 -0.64
N HIS A 84 3.83 1.43 0.67
CA HIS A 84 2.66 1.21 1.53
C HIS A 84 1.44 2.01 1.07
N ALA A 85 1.62 3.30 0.74
CA ALA A 85 0.53 4.09 0.20
C ALA A 85 0.05 3.54 -1.15
N SER A 86 0.98 3.22 -2.07
CA SER A 86 0.63 2.70 -3.39
C SER A 86 -0.19 1.41 -3.30
N THR A 87 0.30 0.40 -2.60
CA THR A 87 -0.37 -0.90 -2.51
C THR A 87 -1.67 -0.82 -1.70
N SER A 88 -1.74 0.05 -0.69
CA SER A 88 -2.96 0.22 0.10
C SER A 88 -4.08 0.88 -0.69
N PHE A 89 -3.81 1.92 -1.44
CA PHE A 89 -4.83 2.56 -2.29
C PHE A 89 -5.23 1.69 -3.48
N ALA A 90 -4.29 0.91 -4.05
CA ALA A 90 -4.61 -0.07 -5.07
C ALA A 90 -5.52 -1.18 -4.52
N GLY A 91 -5.15 -1.80 -3.41
CA GLY A 91 -5.92 -2.88 -2.80
C GLY A 91 -7.31 -2.44 -2.35
N ALA A 92 -7.40 -1.27 -1.68
CA ALA A 92 -8.69 -0.72 -1.24
C ALA A 92 -9.64 -0.45 -2.42
N ARG A 93 -9.14 0.12 -3.52
CA ARG A 93 -9.94 0.35 -4.72
C ARG A 93 -10.34 -0.94 -5.41
N ALA A 94 -9.41 -1.85 -5.63
CA ALA A 94 -9.65 -3.10 -6.34
C ALA A 94 -10.63 -4.01 -5.58
N LEU A 95 -10.48 -4.13 -4.25
CA LEU A 95 -11.42 -4.87 -3.42
C LEU A 95 -12.81 -4.21 -3.38
N ALA A 96 -12.87 -2.88 -3.39
CA ALA A 96 -14.16 -2.19 -3.50
C ALA A 96 -14.85 -2.49 -4.83
N ALA A 97 -14.12 -2.53 -5.94
CA ALA A 97 -14.64 -2.96 -7.24
C ALA A 97 -15.09 -4.43 -7.23
N ALA A 98 -14.39 -5.29 -6.48
CA ALA A 98 -14.77 -6.68 -6.26
C ALA A 98 -15.95 -6.86 -5.29
N GLY A 99 -16.57 -5.76 -4.79
CA GLY A 99 -17.81 -5.76 -4.02
C GLY A 99 -17.68 -5.64 -2.51
N PHE A 100 -16.49 -5.36 -1.98
CA PHE A 100 -16.32 -4.98 -0.57
C PHE A 100 -16.80 -3.54 -0.32
N PRO A 101 -17.20 -3.20 0.92
CA PRO A 101 -17.59 -1.83 1.26
C PRO A 101 -16.39 -0.89 1.15
N GLY A 102 -16.46 0.07 0.22
CA GLY A 102 -15.35 0.99 -0.10
C GLY A 102 -14.92 1.92 1.05
N PRO A 103 -15.84 2.53 1.82
CA PRO A 103 -15.45 3.45 2.88
C PRO A 103 -14.50 2.86 3.93
N PRO A 104 -14.76 1.68 4.56
CA PRO A 104 -13.82 1.11 5.51
C PRO A 104 -12.48 0.71 4.89
N LEU A 105 -12.46 0.19 3.66
CA LEU A 105 -11.22 -0.12 2.97
C LEU A 105 -10.37 1.13 2.77
N ARG A 106 -10.98 2.24 2.36
CA ARG A 106 -10.28 3.53 2.23
C ARG A 106 -9.76 4.06 3.57
N ALA A 107 -10.54 3.93 4.65
CA ALA A 107 -10.08 4.32 5.98
C ALA A 107 -8.83 3.55 6.39
N VAL A 108 -8.78 2.23 6.16
CA VAL A 108 -7.59 1.41 6.42
C VAL A 108 -6.42 1.84 5.54
N ALA A 109 -6.65 2.09 4.24
CA ALA A 109 -5.59 2.56 3.34
C ALA A 109 -5.01 3.91 3.77
N PHE A 110 -5.85 4.86 4.21
CA PHE A 110 -5.39 6.13 4.78
C PHE A 110 -4.60 5.93 6.07
N ALA A 111 -5.07 5.10 6.99
CA ALA A 111 -4.36 4.82 8.23
C ALA A 111 -2.97 4.22 7.97
N MET A 112 -2.87 3.26 7.04
CA MET A 112 -1.59 2.69 6.61
C MET A 112 -0.67 3.72 5.96
N ALA A 113 -1.20 4.57 5.09
CA ALA A 113 -0.44 5.61 4.41
C ALA A 113 0.08 6.65 5.41
N LEU A 114 -0.75 7.13 6.33
CA LEU A 114 -0.40 8.14 7.34
C LEU A 114 0.53 7.59 8.43
N SER A 115 0.55 6.30 8.68
CA SER A 115 1.53 5.70 9.59
C SER A 115 2.98 5.94 9.14
N ARG A 116 3.23 6.11 7.83
CA ARG A 116 4.58 6.23 7.27
C ARG A 116 5.28 7.56 7.59
N PRO A 117 4.66 8.74 7.39
CA PRO A 117 5.24 9.99 7.86
C PRO A 117 5.28 10.08 9.39
N TYR A 118 4.30 9.49 10.11
CA TYR A 118 4.33 9.38 11.55
C TYR A 118 5.58 8.62 12.07
N LEU A 119 5.97 7.55 11.36
CA LEU A 119 7.18 6.79 11.65
C LEU A 119 8.47 7.43 11.09
N GLY A 120 8.37 8.62 10.48
CA GLY A 120 9.51 9.35 9.94
C GLY A 120 10.19 8.74 8.71
N VAL A 121 9.58 7.72 8.09
CA VAL A 121 10.23 6.96 6.99
C VAL A 121 9.88 7.47 5.58
N HIS A 122 8.92 8.38 5.46
CA HIS A 122 8.47 8.97 4.19
C HIS A 122 8.08 10.44 4.34
N TYR A 123 8.30 11.21 3.28
CA TYR A 123 7.75 12.56 3.16
C TYR A 123 6.26 12.52 2.80
N PRO A 124 5.46 13.55 3.16
CA PRO A 124 4.05 13.63 2.75
C PRO A 124 3.85 13.50 1.23
N SER A 125 4.76 14.07 0.43
CA SER A 125 4.71 13.95 -1.03
C SER A 125 4.90 12.52 -1.55
N ASP A 126 5.66 11.67 -0.84
CA ASP A 126 5.83 10.25 -1.18
C ASP A 126 4.51 9.50 -1.00
N ILE A 127 3.73 9.90 0.02
CA ILE A 127 2.41 9.33 0.32
C ILE A 127 1.40 9.71 -0.76
N VAL A 128 1.33 10.99 -1.10
CA VAL A 128 0.41 11.48 -2.14
C VAL A 128 0.71 10.80 -3.48
N ALA A 129 1.98 10.79 -3.89
CA ALA A 129 2.39 10.15 -5.14
C ALA A 129 2.09 8.64 -5.13
N GLY A 130 2.35 7.96 -4.01
CA GLY A 130 2.02 6.55 -3.84
C GLY A 130 0.52 6.29 -3.94
N ALA A 131 -0.30 7.06 -3.24
CA ALA A 131 -1.75 6.93 -3.26
C ALA A 131 -2.32 7.14 -4.67
N LEU A 132 -1.86 8.16 -5.39
CA LEU A 132 -2.27 8.42 -6.77
C LEU A 132 -1.86 7.29 -7.71
N LEU A 133 -0.64 6.77 -7.59
CA LEU A 133 -0.18 5.63 -8.38
C LEU A 133 -1.08 4.42 -8.17
N GLY A 134 -1.32 4.04 -6.92
CA GLY A 134 -2.13 2.86 -6.60
C GLY A 134 -3.58 2.99 -7.03
N ASP A 135 -4.22 4.13 -6.76
CA ASP A 135 -5.60 4.38 -7.18
C ASP A 135 -5.74 4.36 -8.71
N SER A 136 -4.77 4.94 -9.43
CA SER A 136 -4.78 4.98 -10.89
C SER A 136 -4.63 3.59 -11.50
N VAL A 137 -3.67 2.79 -11.03
CA VAL A 137 -3.47 1.41 -11.52
C VAL A 137 -4.74 0.57 -11.30
N ALA A 138 -5.27 0.58 -10.09
CA ALA A 138 -6.47 -0.20 -9.78
C ALA A 138 -7.69 0.29 -10.57
N ARG A 139 -7.82 1.61 -10.82
CA ARG A 139 -8.88 2.17 -11.67
C ARG A 139 -8.81 1.66 -13.11
N LEU A 140 -7.61 1.54 -13.66
CA LEU A 140 -7.42 1.05 -15.04
C LEU A 140 -7.72 -0.44 -15.15
N MET A 141 -7.40 -1.23 -14.12
CA MET A 141 -7.61 -2.68 -14.10
C MET A 141 -9.03 -3.10 -13.70
N SER A 142 -9.82 -2.23 -13.08
CA SER A 142 -11.21 -2.51 -12.69
C SER A 142 -12.27 -2.07 -13.71
N ARG A 143 -11.84 -1.73 -14.93
CA ARG A 143 -12.71 -1.44 -16.09
C ARG A 143 -12.99 -2.73 -16.92
#